data_5a9ed97ebf84b25a3087d179399e6390
#
_entry.id   5a9ed97ebf84b25a3087d179399e6390
#
_cell.length_a   1.000
_cell.length_b   1.000
_cell.length_c   1.000
_cell.angle_alpha   90.00
_cell.angle_beta   90.00
_cell.angle_gamma   90.00
#
_symmetry.space_group_name_H-M   'P 1'
#
loop_
_entity.id
_entity.type
_entity.pdbx_description
1 polymer ?
#
loop_
_entity_poly.entity_id
_entity_poly.type
_entity_poly.pdbx_seq_one_letter_code
_entity_poly.pdbx_strand_id
1 'polypeptide(L)'
;IEQQYTDVLNGEDGRSYNYLNEDLEREKTVRAATDGNSVMSTIDITLQEIVEKAISDFQEKYRNAYREGDGSYTAAALMMDPNTGEILAMASNRKYDLNDPYNVVANGLYTEEEYDGLSDEEKKEADLEMNTLWRNFCISDTFEPGSTVKPITVAAALETGVIHDGDTFLCDGKKKVAGTDISCAKKLGHGIIDVEGSIMFSCNDALMQIAEKLGESNFSRYQSMFNFGLRTNIDLPGEARTDSLIYYSRETAPKENLVMRSTDLATNSFGQNYNVTMIQVASAFSACVNGGYYYKPHVVKKILDS
;
A
#
# COMPACT_ATOMS: atom_id res chain seq x y z
N ILE A 1 10.16 10.94 -4.15
CA ILE A 1 11.51 10.55 -4.61
C ILE A 1 12.52 11.58 -4.11
N GLU A 2 12.38 12.86 -4.43
CA GLU A 2 13.33 13.92 -4.06
C GLU A 2 13.64 13.94 -2.56
N GLN A 3 12.62 13.94 -1.69
CA GLN A 3 12.81 13.90 -0.24
C GLN A 3 13.63 12.68 0.21
N GLN A 4 13.36 11.51 -0.36
CA GLN A 4 14.04 10.24 0.01
C GLN A 4 15.49 10.20 -0.45
N TYR A 5 15.78 10.85 -1.59
CA TYR A 5 17.08 10.82 -2.23
C TYR A 5 17.80 12.18 -2.20
N THR A 6 17.42 13.06 -1.26
CA THR A 6 18.01 14.39 -1.10
C THR A 6 19.53 14.35 -1.04
N ASP A 7 20.10 13.44 -0.24
CA ASP A 7 21.55 13.32 -0.07
C ASP A 7 22.28 12.84 -1.34
N VAL A 8 21.55 12.19 -2.25
CA VAL A 8 22.07 11.70 -3.53
C VAL A 8 21.95 12.78 -4.62
N LEU A 9 20.80 13.48 -4.64
CA LEU A 9 20.49 14.48 -5.67
C LEU A 9 21.15 15.82 -5.42
N ASN A 10 21.37 16.19 -4.16
CA ASN A 10 22.04 17.43 -3.83
C ASN A 10 23.54 17.29 -4.04
N GLY A 11 24.11 18.29 -4.74
CA GLY A 11 25.55 18.46 -4.83
C GLY A 11 26.12 19.22 -3.63
N GLU A 12 27.36 19.62 -3.74
CA GLU A 12 28.00 20.49 -2.79
C GLU A 12 28.11 21.91 -3.36
N ASP A 13 27.62 22.90 -2.62
CA ASP A 13 27.74 24.30 -3.01
C ASP A 13 29.20 24.73 -3.13
N GLY A 14 29.53 25.43 -4.20
CA GLY A 14 30.79 26.10 -4.36
C GLY A 14 30.95 27.21 -3.31
N ARG A 15 32.15 27.42 -2.86
CA ARG A 15 32.47 28.48 -1.89
C ARG A 15 33.57 29.38 -2.41
N SER A 16 33.41 30.68 -2.18
CA SER A 16 34.43 31.66 -2.48
C SER A 16 34.69 32.49 -1.21
N TYR A 17 35.92 32.55 -0.80
CA TYR A 17 36.32 33.35 0.32
C TYR A 17 37.67 34.07 0.05
N ASN A 18 37.83 35.22 0.69
CA ASN A 18 39.08 35.97 0.62
C ASN A 18 39.82 35.76 1.96
N TYR A 19 41.13 35.58 1.88
CA TYR A 19 42.03 35.56 3.02
C TYR A 19 43.24 36.45 2.77
N LEU A 20 43.96 36.81 3.82
CA LEU A 20 45.22 37.51 3.72
C LEU A 20 46.33 36.46 3.67
N ASN A 21 47.21 36.52 2.65
CA ASN A 21 48.39 35.71 2.57
C ASN A 21 49.49 36.19 3.54
N GLU A 22 50.63 35.56 3.53
CA GLU A 22 51.75 35.89 4.40
C GLU A 22 52.29 37.30 4.17
N ASP A 23 52.10 37.87 2.98
CA ASP A 23 52.46 39.24 2.58
C ASP A 23 51.37 40.27 2.85
N LEU A 24 50.29 39.88 3.58
CA LEU A 24 49.12 40.73 3.87
C LEU A 24 48.32 41.18 2.64
N GLU A 25 48.50 40.48 1.50
CA GLU A 25 47.70 40.72 0.30
C GLU A 25 46.43 39.87 0.34
N ARG A 26 45.31 40.41 -0.23
CA ARG A 26 44.06 39.70 -0.35
C ARG A 26 44.11 38.68 -1.48
N GLU A 27 44.03 37.41 -1.10
CA GLU A 27 43.84 36.32 -2.05
C GLU A 27 42.44 35.80 -2.01
N LYS A 28 41.95 35.32 -3.16
CA LYS A 28 40.63 34.72 -3.33
C LYS A 28 40.79 33.24 -3.59
N THR A 29 40.21 32.44 -2.71
CA THR A 29 40.10 30.99 -2.95
C THR A 29 38.69 30.66 -3.40
N VAL A 30 38.58 29.81 -4.41
CA VAL A 30 37.31 29.30 -4.94
C VAL A 30 37.35 27.81 -4.89
N ARG A 31 36.40 27.21 -4.12
CA ARG A 31 36.06 25.82 -4.24
C ARG A 31 34.90 25.74 -5.23
N ALA A 32 35.04 24.98 -6.31
CA ALA A 32 33.98 24.76 -7.28
C ALA A 32 32.80 24.02 -6.65
N ALA A 33 31.61 24.23 -7.15
CA ALA A 33 30.46 23.40 -6.85
C ALA A 33 30.67 22.00 -7.43
N THR A 34 30.08 21.00 -6.79
CA THR A 34 30.03 19.63 -7.29
C THR A 34 28.57 19.27 -7.50
N ASP A 35 28.21 18.79 -8.68
CA ASP A 35 26.85 18.38 -9.00
C ASP A 35 26.46 17.13 -8.20
N GLY A 36 25.18 17.01 -7.89
CA GLY A 36 24.64 15.79 -7.31
C GLY A 36 24.45 14.69 -8.35
N ASN A 37 24.21 13.49 -7.89
CA ASN A 37 23.98 12.33 -8.74
C ASN A 37 22.57 12.38 -9.37
N SER A 38 22.38 11.62 -10.46
CA SER A 38 21.07 11.44 -11.09
C SER A 38 20.38 10.17 -10.60
N VAL A 39 19.07 10.20 -10.50
CA VAL A 39 18.24 9.05 -10.11
C VAL A 39 17.41 8.59 -11.32
N MET A 40 17.54 7.33 -11.70
CA MET A 40 16.69 6.70 -12.70
C MET A 40 15.51 6.00 -12.01
N SER A 41 14.29 6.47 -12.28
CA SER A 41 13.06 5.86 -11.76
C SER A 41 12.68 4.58 -12.51
N THR A 42 11.92 3.71 -11.85
CA THR A 42 11.24 2.55 -12.47
C THR A 42 9.90 2.94 -13.09
N ILE A 43 9.38 4.13 -12.78
CA ILE A 43 8.09 4.60 -13.29
C ILE A 43 8.17 4.74 -14.82
N ASP A 44 7.27 4.02 -15.50
CA ASP A 44 7.02 4.19 -16.92
C ASP A 44 5.99 5.31 -17.11
N ILE A 45 6.40 6.38 -17.78
CA ILE A 45 5.56 7.59 -17.91
C ILE A 45 4.26 7.29 -18.67
N THR A 46 4.29 6.40 -19.65
CA THR A 46 3.10 6.04 -20.43
C THR A 46 2.12 5.24 -19.57
N LEU A 47 2.60 4.29 -18.78
CA LEU A 47 1.76 3.54 -17.85
C LEU A 47 1.22 4.44 -16.74
N GLN A 48 2.01 5.37 -16.23
CA GLN A 48 1.58 6.35 -15.25
C GLN A 48 0.43 7.21 -15.78
N GLU A 49 0.55 7.76 -16.99
CA GLU A 49 -0.50 8.55 -17.64
C GLU A 49 -1.79 7.75 -17.87
N ILE A 50 -1.67 6.48 -18.30
CA ILE A 50 -2.82 5.59 -18.48
C ILE A 50 -3.56 5.37 -17.16
N VAL A 51 -2.82 5.10 -16.08
CA VAL A 51 -3.40 4.85 -14.76
C VAL A 51 -4.07 6.11 -14.21
N GLU A 52 -3.42 7.26 -14.31
CA GLU A 52 -3.99 8.55 -13.87
C GLU A 52 -5.26 8.91 -14.64
N LYS A 53 -5.23 8.71 -15.97
CA LYS A 53 -6.41 8.91 -16.81
C LYS A 53 -7.54 7.97 -16.43
N ALA A 54 -7.27 6.70 -16.20
CA ALA A 54 -8.29 5.73 -15.81
C ALA A 54 -8.97 6.11 -14.48
N ILE A 55 -8.20 6.58 -13.50
CA ILE A 55 -8.74 7.09 -12.22
C ILE A 55 -9.62 8.32 -12.46
N SER A 56 -9.16 9.27 -13.28
CA SER A 56 -9.92 10.48 -13.60
C SER A 56 -11.23 10.16 -14.34
N ASP A 57 -11.17 9.29 -15.35
CA ASP A 57 -12.34 8.84 -16.11
C ASP A 57 -13.36 8.12 -15.20
N PHE A 58 -12.88 7.33 -14.23
CA PHE A 58 -13.74 6.68 -13.24
C PHE A 58 -14.46 7.71 -12.35
N GLN A 59 -13.72 8.67 -11.80
CA GLN A 59 -14.27 9.71 -10.95
C GLN A 59 -15.37 10.52 -11.68
N GLU A 60 -15.09 10.91 -12.92
CA GLU A 60 -16.06 11.65 -13.74
C GLU A 60 -17.28 10.80 -14.13
N LYS A 61 -17.06 9.56 -14.59
CA LYS A 61 -18.13 8.65 -15.01
C LYS A 61 -19.15 8.38 -13.90
N TYR A 62 -18.70 8.32 -12.67
CA TYR A 62 -19.54 8.01 -11.50
C TYR A 62 -19.82 9.23 -10.63
N ARG A 63 -19.53 10.44 -11.10
CA ARG A 63 -19.86 11.69 -10.43
C ARG A 63 -21.38 11.76 -10.16
N ASN A 64 -21.74 12.02 -8.92
CA ASN A 64 -23.14 12.06 -8.44
C ASN A 64 -23.95 10.77 -8.65
N ALA A 65 -23.31 9.62 -8.94
CA ALA A 65 -24.05 8.38 -9.20
C ALA A 65 -24.61 7.73 -7.92
N TYR A 66 -23.82 7.73 -6.84
CA TYR A 66 -24.20 7.08 -5.57
C TYR A 66 -24.18 8.06 -4.39
N ARG A 67 -23.52 9.20 -4.54
CA ARG A 67 -23.44 10.31 -3.60
C ARG A 67 -23.13 11.59 -4.36
N GLU A 68 -23.28 12.74 -3.73
CA GLU A 68 -22.83 14.02 -4.30
C GLU A 68 -21.31 14.07 -4.41
N GLY A 69 -20.80 14.65 -5.49
CA GLY A 69 -19.39 14.80 -5.80
C GLY A 69 -18.81 13.63 -6.62
N ASP A 70 -17.51 13.43 -6.54
CA ASP A 70 -16.74 12.45 -7.31
C ASP A 70 -17.19 11.01 -7.09
N GLY A 71 -16.91 10.13 -8.04
CA GLY A 71 -17.34 8.72 -8.05
C GLY A 71 -16.93 7.92 -6.81
N SER A 72 -15.80 8.25 -6.18
CA SER A 72 -15.38 7.68 -4.90
C SER A 72 -14.59 8.70 -4.07
N TYR A 73 -14.54 8.52 -2.74
CA TYR A 73 -13.69 9.31 -1.84
C TYR A 73 -12.21 9.09 -2.15
N THR A 74 -11.84 7.84 -2.40
CA THR A 74 -10.48 7.49 -2.79
C THR A 74 -10.53 6.41 -3.86
N ALA A 75 -9.82 6.66 -4.95
CA ALA A 75 -9.50 5.70 -5.98
C ALA A 75 -7.99 5.72 -6.18
N ALA A 76 -7.37 4.55 -6.22
CA ALA A 76 -5.95 4.43 -6.44
C ALA A 76 -5.64 3.19 -7.28
N ALA A 77 -4.51 3.22 -7.97
CA ALA A 77 -4.01 2.09 -8.71
C ALA A 77 -2.47 2.04 -8.63
N LEU A 78 -1.95 0.83 -8.64
CA LEU A 78 -0.53 0.53 -8.58
C LEU A 78 -0.24 -0.59 -9.59
N MET A 79 0.81 -0.42 -10.38
CA MET A 79 1.35 -1.43 -11.28
C MET A 79 2.76 -1.82 -10.83
N MET A 80 2.99 -3.11 -10.62
CA MET A 80 4.26 -3.65 -10.15
C MET A 80 4.70 -4.81 -11.06
N ASP A 81 5.97 -4.85 -11.43
CA ASP A 81 6.55 -6.03 -12.06
C ASP A 81 6.75 -7.12 -10.98
N PRO A 82 6.05 -8.27 -11.10
CA PRO A 82 6.15 -9.31 -10.09
C PRO A 82 7.50 -9.99 -10.02
N ASN A 83 8.34 -9.87 -11.06
CA ASN A 83 9.64 -10.56 -11.14
C ASN A 83 10.82 -9.69 -10.66
N THR A 84 10.63 -8.40 -10.46
CA THR A 84 11.69 -7.46 -10.06
C THR A 84 11.35 -6.65 -8.82
N GLY A 85 10.05 -6.40 -8.56
CA GLY A 85 9.59 -5.46 -7.55
C GLY A 85 9.58 -4.00 -8.01
N GLU A 86 9.90 -3.73 -9.27
CA GLU A 86 9.81 -2.40 -9.86
C GLU A 86 8.37 -1.90 -9.88
N ILE A 87 8.14 -0.70 -9.35
CA ILE A 87 6.85 -0.01 -9.46
C ILE A 87 6.85 0.75 -10.78
N LEU A 88 5.98 0.33 -11.70
CA LEU A 88 5.87 0.88 -13.05
C LEU A 88 4.90 2.06 -13.12
N ALA A 89 3.88 2.07 -12.26
CA ALA A 89 2.95 3.19 -12.10
C ALA A 89 2.33 3.17 -10.70
N MET A 90 2.06 4.34 -10.14
CA MET A 90 1.41 4.49 -8.84
C MET A 90 0.66 5.82 -8.80
N ALA A 91 -0.67 5.78 -8.70
CA ALA A 91 -1.50 6.96 -8.72
C ALA A 91 -2.73 6.84 -7.82
N SER A 92 -3.26 7.99 -7.41
CA SER A 92 -4.56 8.10 -6.74
C SER A 92 -5.31 9.34 -7.24
N ASN A 93 -6.57 9.48 -6.83
CA ASN A 93 -7.34 10.70 -7.09
C ASN A 93 -6.93 11.87 -6.18
N ARG A 94 -6.06 11.65 -5.20
CA ARG A 94 -5.45 12.72 -4.40
C ARG A 94 -4.33 13.35 -5.22
N LYS A 95 -4.58 14.50 -5.79
CA LYS A 95 -3.62 15.25 -6.64
C LYS A 95 -3.35 16.61 -6.03
N TYR A 96 -2.15 17.13 -6.26
CA TYR A 96 -1.78 18.50 -5.92
C TYR A 96 -0.79 19.04 -6.95
N ASP A 97 -0.74 20.35 -7.08
CA ASP A 97 0.21 21.02 -7.96
C ASP A 97 1.58 21.08 -7.30
N LEU A 98 2.58 20.45 -7.92
CA LEU A 98 3.96 20.45 -7.45
C LEU A 98 4.61 21.84 -7.47
N ASN A 99 4.10 22.77 -8.30
CA ASN A 99 4.61 24.14 -8.38
C ASN A 99 3.98 25.06 -7.31
N ASP A 100 2.80 24.69 -6.77
CA ASP A 100 2.14 25.43 -5.68
C ASP A 100 1.56 24.46 -4.64
N PRO A 101 2.40 23.65 -3.99
CA PRO A 101 1.98 22.52 -3.17
C PRO A 101 1.28 22.90 -1.86
N TYR A 102 1.37 24.15 -1.43
CA TYR A 102 0.82 24.63 -0.16
C TYR A 102 -0.49 25.41 -0.32
N ASN A 103 -0.94 25.66 -1.52
CA ASN A 103 -2.11 26.47 -1.80
C ASN A 103 -3.38 25.62 -1.81
N VAL A 104 -4.18 25.72 -0.75
CA VAL A 104 -5.40 24.94 -0.57
C VAL A 104 -6.46 25.21 -1.64
N VAL A 105 -6.51 26.43 -2.16
CA VAL A 105 -7.45 26.83 -3.23
C VAL A 105 -6.99 26.28 -4.59
N ALA A 106 -5.72 26.51 -4.94
CA ALA A 106 -5.16 26.00 -6.20
C ALA A 106 -5.23 24.47 -6.29
N ASN A 107 -5.16 23.79 -5.16
CA ASN A 107 -5.25 22.33 -5.06
C ASN A 107 -6.70 21.81 -4.86
N GLY A 108 -7.69 22.68 -4.91
CA GLY A 108 -9.11 22.32 -4.98
C GLY A 108 -9.73 21.80 -3.67
N LEU A 109 -9.10 22.06 -2.52
CA LEU A 109 -9.68 21.74 -1.21
C LEU A 109 -10.79 22.73 -0.83
N TYR A 110 -10.61 23.98 -1.20
CA TYR A 110 -11.55 25.08 -0.96
C TYR A 110 -11.69 25.91 -2.23
N THR A 111 -12.84 26.54 -2.41
CA THR A 111 -12.96 27.67 -3.33
C THR A 111 -12.35 28.91 -2.70
N GLU A 112 -12.01 29.93 -3.50
CA GLU A 112 -11.47 31.20 -3.01
C GLU A 112 -12.43 31.88 -2.02
N GLU A 113 -13.74 31.86 -2.34
CA GLU A 113 -14.79 32.44 -1.49
C GLU A 113 -14.94 31.70 -0.15
N GLU A 114 -14.85 30.37 -0.14
CA GLU A 114 -14.87 29.56 1.07
C GLU A 114 -13.66 29.83 1.95
N TYR A 115 -12.45 29.84 1.36
CA TYR A 115 -11.22 30.05 2.09
C TYR A 115 -11.09 31.46 2.67
N ASP A 116 -11.51 32.48 1.92
CA ASP A 116 -11.52 33.87 2.39
C ASP A 116 -12.49 34.10 3.54
N GLY A 117 -13.58 33.34 3.58
CA GLY A 117 -14.58 33.37 4.65
C GLY A 117 -14.15 32.72 5.97
N LEU A 118 -13.05 31.98 5.99
CA LEU A 118 -12.55 31.30 7.18
C LEU A 118 -11.86 32.26 8.16
N SER A 119 -11.99 32.00 9.43
CA SER A 119 -11.16 32.62 10.50
C SER A 119 -9.69 32.19 10.42
N ASP A 120 -8.80 32.87 11.11
CA ASP A 120 -7.36 32.53 11.14
C ASP A 120 -7.09 31.13 11.73
N GLU A 121 -7.92 30.66 12.65
CA GLU A 121 -7.84 29.32 13.21
C GLU A 121 -8.29 28.27 12.18
N GLU A 122 -9.40 28.49 11.49
CA GLU A 122 -9.92 27.60 10.46
C GLU A 122 -8.98 27.55 9.24
N LYS A 123 -8.34 28.65 8.86
CA LYS A 123 -7.31 28.66 7.81
C LYS A 123 -6.12 27.76 8.14
N LYS A 124 -5.68 27.75 9.41
CA LYS A 124 -4.63 26.82 9.85
C LYS A 124 -5.06 25.35 9.77
N GLU A 125 -6.32 25.07 10.08
CA GLU A 125 -6.87 23.71 9.93
C GLU A 125 -6.95 23.32 8.44
N ALA A 126 -7.40 24.22 7.57
CA ALA A 126 -7.44 24.01 6.13
C ALA A 126 -6.03 23.76 5.55
N ASP A 127 -5.02 24.52 5.98
CA ASP A 127 -3.63 24.28 5.59
C ASP A 127 -3.12 22.90 6.02
N LEU A 128 -3.60 22.38 7.17
CA LEU A 128 -3.26 21.02 7.61
C LEU A 128 -3.93 19.93 6.76
N GLU A 129 -5.05 20.22 6.09
CA GLU A 129 -5.71 19.27 5.19
C GLU A 129 -4.85 18.93 3.97
N MET A 130 -3.92 19.83 3.57
CA MET A 130 -2.92 19.55 2.54
C MET A 130 -2.11 18.29 2.85
N ASN A 131 -1.86 17.99 4.12
CA ASN A 131 -1.19 16.75 4.52
C ASN A 131 -1.90 15.48 4.00
N THR A 132 -3.21 15.55 3.79
CA THR A 132 -4.00 14.44 3.23
C THR A 132 -3.74 14.26 1.74
N LEU A 133 -3.58 15.37 1.00
CA LEU A 133 -3.23 15.33 -0.43
C LEU A 133 -1.80 14.84 -0.66
N TRP A 134 -0.87 15.26 0.20
CA TRP A 134 0.55 14.85 0.09
C TRP A 134 0.78 13.37 0.43
N ARG A 135 -0.16 12.75 1.14
CA ARG A 135 -0.03 11.32 1.48
C ARG A 135 -0.20 10.45 0.24
N ASN A 136 0.77 9.59 0.01
CA ASN A 136 0.67 8.56 -1.01
C ASN A 136 -0.24 7.42 -0.51
N PHE A 137 -1.48 7.40 -0.97
CA PHE A 137 -2.48 6.41 -0.55
C PHE A 137 -1.98 4.97 -0.66
N CYS A 138 -1.24 4.65 -1.73
CA CYS A 138 -0.81 3.28 -2.01
C CYS A 138 0.12 2.69 -0.93
N ILE A 139 0.81 3.54 -0.17
CA ILE A 139 1.77 3.12 0.86
C ILE A 139 1.42 3.61 2.27
N SER A 140 0.62 4.68 2.39
CA SER A 140 0.37 5.37 3.66
C SER A 140 -0.99 5.06 4.28
N ASP A 141 -1.97 4.64 3.48
CA ASP A 141 -3.32 4.33 3.95
C ASP A 141 -3.54 2.82 4.01
N THR A 142 -4.37 2.39 4.96
CA THR A 142 -4.63 0.97 5.21
C THR A 142 -6.10 0.65 5.00
N PHE A 143 -6.36 -0.57 4.57
CA PHE A 143 -7.72 -1.07 4.31
C PHE A 143 -7.78 -2.60 4.52
N GLU A 144 -8.98 -3.12 4.68
CA GLU A 144 -9.21 -4.57 4.67
C GLU A 144 -9.00 -5.12 3.25
N PRO A 145 -8.04 -6.03 3.01
CA PRO A 145 -7.70 -6.47 1.65
C PRO A 145 -8.80 -7.28 0.97
N GLY A 146 -9.72 -7.84 1.73
CA GLY A 146 -10.81 -8.65 1.21
C GLY A 146 -10.32 -9.88 0.44
N SER A 147 -11.09 -10.28 -0.56
CA SER A 147 -10.85 -11.51 -1.32
C SER A 147 -9.53 -11.57 -2.09
N THR A 148 -8.81 -10.46 -2.21
CA THR A 148 -7.50 -10.44 -2.90
C THR A 148 -6.43 -11.28 -2.18
N VAL A 149 -6.60 -11.55 -0.88
CA VAL A 149 -5.65 -12.36 -0.10
C VAL A 149 -6.00 -13.87 -0.04
N LYS A 150 -7.12 -14.29 -0.60
CA LYS A 150 -7.50 -15.71 -0.61
C LYS A 150 -6.45 -16.63 -1.25
N PRO A 151 -5.81 -16.25 -2.37
CA PRO A 151 -4.69 -17.02 -2.93
C PRO A 151 -3.56 -17.22 -1.94
N ILE A 152 -3.26 -16.24 -1.09
CA ILE A 152 -2.22 -16.33 -0.05
C ILE A 152 -2.58 -17.37 1.00
N THR A 153 -3.84 -17.37 1.47
CA THR A 153 -4.33 -18.37 2.44
C THR A 153 -4.28 -19.78 1.86
N VAL A 154 -4.68 -19.94 0.60
CA VAL A 154 -4.65 -21.26 -0.09
C VAL A 154 -3.21 -21.70 -0.33
N ALA A 155 -2.32 -20.80 -0.78
CA ALA A 155 -0.90 -21.10 -0.97
C ALA A 155 -0.25 -21.59 0.35
N ALA A 156 -0.51 -20.91 1.46
CA ALA A 156 -0.03 -21.32 2.78
C ALA A 156 -0.51 -22.72 3.18
N ALA A 157 -1.78 -23.03 2.90
CA ALA A 157 -2.37 -24.32 3.23
C ALA A 157 -1.83 -25.45 2.34
N LEU A 158 -1.59 -25.21 1.05
CA LEU A 158 -0.96 -26.16 0.13
C LEU A 158 0.51 -26.41 0.52
N GLU A 159 1.27 -25.34 0.77
CA GLU A 159 2.69 -25.43 1.14
C GLU A 159 2.92 -26.19 2.46
N THR A 160 2.01 -26.02 3.43
CA THR A 160 2.07 -26.78 4.70
C THR A 160 1.52 -28.20 4.58
N GLY A 161 0.96 -28.58 3.44
CA GLY A 161 0.38 -29.91 3.21
C GLY A 161 -0.89 -30.19 4.01
N VAL A 162 -1.55 -29.17 4.58
CA VAL A 162 -2.83 -29.37 5.30
C VAL A 162 -4.03 -29.49 4.37
N ILE A 163 -3.84 -29.09 3.12
CA ILE A 163 -4.74 -29.38 2.00
C ILE A 163 -3.92 -29.82 0.78
N HIS A 164 -4.58 -30.54 -0.13
CA HIS A 164 -3.99 -31.05 -1.37
C HIS A 164 -4.91 -30.74 -2.54
N ASP A 165 -4.36 -30.83 -3.75
CA ASP A 165 -5.16 -30.77 -4.97
C ASP A 165 -6.20 -31.91 -4.96
N GLY A 166 -7.45 -31.55 -5.28
CA GLY A 166 -8.58 -32.48 -5.20
C GLY A 166 -9.32 -32.51 -3.86
N ASP A 167 -8.81 -31.85 -2.80
CA ASP A 167 -9.60 -31.67 -1.56
C ASP A 167 -10.87 -30.87 -1.85
N THR A 168 -11.97 -31.25 -1.18
CA THR A 168 -13.25 -30.58 -1.36
C THR A 168 -13.79 -29.99 -0.06
N PHE A 169 -14.58 -28.94 -0.21
CA PHE A 169 -15.18 -28.18 0.88
C PHE A 169 -16.68 -28.01 0.62
N LEU A 170 -17.50 -28.25 1.64
CA LEU A 170 -18.93 -27.99 1.56
C LEU A 170 -19.22 -26.55 1.95
N CYS A 171 -19.83 -25.80 1.06
CA CYS A 171 -20.35 -24.47 1.35
C CYS A 171 -21.89 -24.49 1.33
N ASP A 172 -22.50 -24.34 2.48
CA ASP A 172 -23.95 -24.20 2.63
C ASP A 172 -24.42 -22.75 2.83
N GLY A 173 -23.50 -21.79 2.63
CA GLY A 173 -23.77 -20.35 2.68
C GLY A 173 -23.34 -19.65 3.97
N LYS A 174 -22.98 -20.38 5.01
CA LYS A 174 -22.44 -19.85 6.26
C LYS A 174 -21.67 -20.91 7.04
N LYS A 175 -20.73 -20.48 7.87
CA LYS A 175 -20.01 -21.33 8.81
C LYS A 175 -20.16 -20.78 10.23
N LYS A 176 -20.47 -21.67 11.18
CA LYS A 176 -20.50 -21.30 12.59
C LYS A 176 -19.11 -21.43 13.21
N VAL A 177 -18.56 -20.34 13.69
CA VAL A 177 -17.23 -20.28 14.31
C VAL A 177 -17.35 -19.68 15.71
N ALA A 178 -16.93 -20.44 16.73
CA ALA A 178 -16.99 -20.03 18.14
C ALA A 178 -18.37 -19.45 18.56
N GLY A 179 -19.46 -20.00 18.03
CA GLY A 179 -20.82 -19.56 18.32
C GLY A 179 -21.37 -18.46 17.40
N THR A 180 -20.55 -17.85 16.55
CA THR A 180 -20.93 -16.79 15.61
C THR A 180 -21.12 -17.35 14.20
N ASP A 181 -22.23 -17.00 13.54
CA ASP A 181 -22.47 -17.35 12.14
C ASP A 181 -21.75 -16.34 11.22
N ILE A 182 -20.80 -16.80 10.41
CA ILE A 182 -20.09 -16.00 9.41
C ILE A 182 -20.59 -16.43 8.03
N SER A 183 -21.13 -15.47 7.26
CA SER A 183 -21.79 -15.76 5.99
C SER A 183 -20.81 -15.80 4.82
N CYS A 184 -21.07 -16.71 3.88
CA CYS A 184 -20.54 -16.62 2.53
C CYS A 184 -21.25 -15.53 1.72
N ALA A 185 -20.59 -14.96 0.69
CA ALA A 185 -21.23 -14.02 -0.23
C ALA A 185 -22.46 -14.65 -0.91
N LYS A 186 -22.38 -15.92 -1.29
CA LYS A 186 -23.53 -16.69 -1.80
C LYS A 186 -24.27 -17.35 -0.64
N LYS A 187 -25.32 -16.71 -0.17
CA LYS A 187 -26.10 -17.15 1.01
C LYS A 187 -26.73 -18.54 0.89
N LEU A 188 -27.02 -19.00 -0.34
CA LEU A 188 -27.53 -20.37 -0.60
C LEU A 188 -26.42 -21.43 -0.69
N GLY A 189 -25.16 -21.03 -0.49
CA GLY A 189 -24.00 -21.88 -0.61
C GLY A 189 -23.59 -22.17 -2.06
N HIS A 190 -22.34 -22.64 -2.20
CA HIS A 190 -21.78 -23.09 -3.49
C HIS A 190 -21.92 -24.60 -3.68
N GLY A 191 -22.35 -25.33 -2.65
CA GLY A 191 -22.33 -26.79 -2.64
C GLY A 191 -20.92 -27.33 -2.35
N ILE A 192 -20.61 -28.49 -2.87
CA ILE A 192 -19.27 -29.08 -2.77
C ILE A 192 -18.39 -28.46 -3.86
N ILE A 193 -17.30 -27.86 -3.44
CA ILE A 193 -16.30 -27.23 -4.33
C ILE A 193 -14.90 -27.69 -3.94
N ASP A 194 -13.99 -27.76 -4.87
CA ASP A 194 -12.58 -28.07 -4.68
C ASP A 194 -11.74 -26.83 -4.35
N VAL A 195 -10.42 -26.98 -4.25
CA VAL A 195 -9.49 -25.91 -3.95
C VAL A 195 -9.56 -24.80 -5.04
N GLU A 196 -9.59 -25.16 -6.31
CA GLU A 196 -9.74 -24.23 -7.43
C GLU A 196 -11.07 -23.47 -7.34
N GLY A 197 -12.17 -24.17 -7.12
CA GLY A 197 -13.49 -23.57 -6.93
C GLY A 197 -13.56 -22.63 -5.73
N SER A 198 -12.78 -22.89 -4.66
CA SER A 198 -12.72 -21.99 -3.50
C SER A 198 -12.23 -20.58 -3.87
N ILE A 199 -11.27 -20.49 -4.80
CA ILE A 199 -10.74 -19.22 -5.36
C ILE A 199 -11.68 -18.69 -6.43
N MET A 200 -12.06 -19.51 -7.42
CA MET A 200 -12.86 -19.11 -8.58
C MET A 200 -14.22 -18.51 -8.16
N PHE A 201 -14.89 -19.10 -7.20
CA PHE A 201 -16.16 -18.60 -6.66
C PHE A 201 -15.98 -17.61 -5.51
N SER A 202 -14.74 -17.32 -5.12
CA SER A 202 -14.42 -16.45 -3.97
C SER A 202 -15.19 -16.89 -2.69
N CYS A 203 -15.19 -18.18 -2.39
CA CYS A 203 -16.01 -18.76 -1.34
C CYS A 203 -15.43 -18.50 0.06
N ASN A 204 -16.09 -17.67 0.86
CA ASN A 204 -15.64 -17.40 2.24
C ASN A 204 -15.71 -18.66 3.13
N ASP A 205 -16.73 -19.50 2.94
CA ASP A 205 -16.92 -20.70 3.76
C ASP A 205 -15.77 -21.70 3.53
N ALA A 206 -15.41 -21.99 2.28
CA ALA A 206 -14.27 -22.85 1.96
C ALA A 206 -12.96 -22.29 2.54
N LEU A 207 -12.74 -20.96 2.45
CA LEU A 207 -11.54 -20.34 3.02
C LEU A 207 -11.49 -20.45 4.55
N MET A 208 -12.62 -20.34 5.24
CA MET A 208 -12.68 -20.59 6.69
C MET A 208 -12.34 -22.04 7.03
N GLN A 209 -12.81 -23.02 6.23
CA GLN A 209 -12.46 -24.43 6.43
C GLN A 209 -10.97 -24.70 6.17
N ILE A 210 -10.39 -24.07 5.14
CA ILE A 210 -8.96 -24.14 4.82
C ILE A 210 -8.13 -23.54 5.96
N ALA A 211 -8.50 -22.35 6.46
CA ALA A 211 -7.78 -21.70 7.54
C ALA A 211 -7.88 -22.46 8.87
N GLU A 212 -9.03 -23.11 9.14
CA GLU A 212 -9.18 -23.99 10.31
C GLU A 212 -8.19 -25.18 10.26
N LYS A 213 -7.99 -25.78 9.09
CA LYS A 213 -6.97 -26.83 8.89
C LYS A 213 -5.55 -26.28 9.02
N LEU A 214 -5.30 -25.04 8.52
CA LEU A 214 -4.00 -24.39 8.59
C LEU A 214 -3.59 -24.04 10.02
N GLY A 215 -4.55 -23.58 10.83
CA GLY A 215 -4.36 -23.17 12.21
C GLY A 215 -3.73 -21.77 12.35
N GLU A 216 -3.90 -21.18 13.55
CA GLU A 216 -3.46 -19.82 13.83
C GLU A 216 -1.94 -19.61 13.68
N SER A 217 -1.13 -20.58 14.11
CA SER A 217 0.32 -20.47 14.07
C SER A 217 0.87 -20.43 12.65
N ASN A 218 0.42 -21.33 11.78
CA ASN A 218 0.82 -21.32 10.37
C ASN A 218 0.26 -20.09 9.65
N PHE A 219 -1.02 -19.75 9.89
CA PHE A 219 -1.63 -18.58 9.27
C PHE A 219 -0.83 -17.30 9.60
N SER A 220 -0.56 -17.04 10.88
CA SER A 220 0.24 -15.90 11.34
C SER A 220 1.67 -15.90 10.77
N ARG A 221 2.31 -17.10 10.71
CA ARG A 221 3.63 -17.26 10.12
C ARG A 221 3.63 -16.86 8.64
N TYR A 222 2.67 -17.31 7.85
CA TYR A 222 2.58 -16.94 6.43
C TYR A 222 2.20 -15.50 6.22
N GLN A 223 1.32 -14.90 7.05
CA GLN A 223 1.12 -13.45 7.02
C GLN A 223 2.44 -12.69 7.15
N SER A 224 3.29 -13.07 8.10
CA SER A 224 4.61 -12.46 8.27
C SER A 224 5.55 -12.72 7.09
N MET A 225 5.55 -13.93 6.52
CA MET A 225 6.36 -14.26 5.34
C MET A 225 5.97 -13.42 4.11
N PHE A 226 4.68 -13.11 3.96
CA PHE A 226 4.17 -12.20 2.94
C PHE A 226 4.25 -10.72 3.35
N ASN A 227 4.95 -10.40 4.44
CA ASN A 227 5.22 -9.07 4.95
C ASN A 227 3.98 -8.30 5.49
N PHE A 228 2.87 -8.97 5.76
CA PHE A 228 1.75 -8.36 6.46
C PHE A 228 2.13 -8.11 7.93
N GLY A 229 1.81 -6.92 8.43
CA GLY A 229 2.28 -6.44 9.74
C GLY A 229 3.70 -5.87 9.74
N LEU A 230 4.42 -5.95 8.63
CA LEU A 230 5.75 -5.38 8.46
C LEU A 230 5.74 -4.29 7.39
N ARG A 231 6.75 -3.42 7.38
CA ARG A 231 6.95 -2.52 6.25
C ARG A 231 7.55 -3.28 5.07
N THR A 232 7.14 -2.96 3.86
CA THR A 232 7.78 -3.47 2.64
C THR A 232 9.15 -2.85 2.44
N ASN A 233 9.41 -1.74 3.13
CA ASN A 233 10.60 -0.89 2.99
C ASN A 233 10.78 -0.38 1.55
N ILE A 234 9.66 -0.05 0.90
CA ILE A 234 9.71 0.69 -0.36
C ILE A 234 10.57 1.94 -0.17
N ASP A 235 11.31 2.33 -1.18
CA ASP A 235 12.21 3.48 -1.20
C ASP A 235 11.47 4.83 -1.35
N LEU A 236 10.37 4.97 -0.62
CA LEU A 236 9.57 6.19 -0.48
C LEU A 236 9.31 6.50 1.00
N PRO A 237 9.22 7.79 1.37
CA PRO A 237 8.84 8.16 2.74
C PRO A 237 7.35 7.95 2.99
N GLY A 238 6.98 7.81 4.26
CA GLY A 238 5.57 7.78 4.67
C GLY A 238 4.88 6.42 4.60
N GLU A 239 5.61 5.31 4.41
CA GLU A 239 5.03 3.97 4.47
C GLU A 239 4.42 3.70 5.86
N ALA A 240 3.15 3.28 5.87
CA ALA A 240 2.43 2.99 7.10
C ALA A 240 2.99 1.77 7.83
N ARG A 241 2.84 1.76 9.16
CA ARG A 241 3.06 0.59 10.01
C ARG A 241 1.74 -0.13 10.20
N THR A 242 1.74 -1.44 9.98
CA THR A 242 0.54 -2.29 10.10
C THR A 242 0.66 -3.37 11.19
N ASP A 243 1.73 -3.33 11.99
CA ASP A 243 2.00 -4.27 13.08
C ASP A 243 0.93 -4.32 14.18
N SER A 244 0.21 -3.23 14.39
CA SER A 244 -0.92 -3.16 15.32
C SER A 244 -2.29 -3.36 14.67
N LEU A 245 -2.33 -3.65 13.38
CA LEU A 245 -3.53 -3.78 12.56
C LEU A 245 -3.78 -5.21 12.06
N ILE A 246 -2.94 -6.16 12.49
CA ILE A 246 -3.08 -7.58 12.20
C ILE A 246 -3.14 -8.39 13.50
N TYR A 247 -3.53 -9.65 13.39
CA TYR A 247 -3.52 -10.58 14.51
C TYR A 247 -2.39 -11.59 14.37
N TYR A 248 -1.90 -12.05 15.51
CA TYR A 248 -0.75 -12.95 15.62
C TYR A 248 -1.16 -14.25 16.34
N SER A 249 -0.39 -15.32 16.16
CA SER A 249 -0.56 -16.51 16.99
C SER A 249 -0.29 -16.16 18.45
N ARG A 250 -0.82 -16.99 19.38
CA ARG A 250 -0.62 -16.81 20.82
C ARG A 250 0.85 -16.74 21.21
N GLU A 251 1.72 -17.43 20.49
CA GLU A 251 3.16 -17.48 20.77
C GLU A 251 3.92 -16.25 20.32
N THR A 252 3.41 -15.55 19.30
CA THR A 252 4.12 -14.44 18.63
C THR A 252 3.46 -13.09 18.85
N ALA A 253 2.28 -13.05 19.44
CA ALA A 253 1.51 -11.82 19.64
C ALA A 253 2.29 -10.83 20.55
N PRO A 254 2.53 -9.59 20.11
CA PRO A 254 3.23 -8.59 20.91
C PRO A 254 2.39 -8.05 22.08
N LYS A 255 1.06 -8.22 22.00
CA LYS A 255 0.09 -7.82 23.03
C LYS A 255 -1.09 -8.78 23.05
N GLU A 256 -1.73 -8.94 24.21
CA GLU A 256 -2.87 -9.86 24.40
C GLU A 256 -4.07 -9.55 23.47
N ASN A 257 -4.36 -8.27 23.22
CA ASN A 257 -5.46 -7.86 22.35
C ASN A 257 -5.19 -8.11 20.86
N LEU A 258 -3.98 -8.49 20.48
CA LEU A 258 -3.59 -8.89 19.11
C LEU A 258 -3.45 -10.41 18.96
N VAL A 259 -3.82 -11.19 19.96
CA VAL A 259 -3.86 -12.65 19.84
C VAL A 259 -5.02 -13.06 18.95
N MET A 260 -4.73 -13.82 17.92
CA MET A 260 -5.72 -14.39 16.98
C MET A 260 -6.67 -15.34 17.68
N ARG A 261 -7.96 -15.10 17.56
CA ARG A 261 -9.04 -15.98 18.00
C ARG A 261 -9.57 -16.77 16.81
N SER A 262 -10.33 -17.82 17.06
CA SER A 262 -10.93 -18.62 15.97
C SER A 262 -11.78 -17.78 15.01
N THR A 263 -12.49 -16.76 15.50
CA THR A 263 -13.25 -15.81 14.66
C THR A 263 -12.34 -14.93 13.82
N ASP A 264 -11.20 -14.48 14.38
CA ASP A 264 -10.23 -13.64 13.67
C ASP A 264 -9.55 -14.47 12.58
N LEU A 265 -9.14 -15.70 12.87
CA LEU A 265 -8.60 -16.65 11.87
C LEU A 265 -9.60 -16.86 10.72
N ALA A 266 -10.87 -17.06 11.04
CA ALA A 266 -11.91 -17.27 10.05
C ALA A 266 -12.09 -16.05 9.14
N THR A 267 -12.23 -14.84 9.70
CA THR A 267 -12.41 -13.61 8.92
C THR A 267 -11.15 -13.22 8.18
N ASN A 268 -9.97 -13.36 8.78
CA ASN A 268 -8.69 -13.06 8.17
C ASN A 268 -8.41 -13.95 6.94
N SER A 269 -8.91 -15.18 6.93
CA SER A 269 -8.73 -16.12 5.82
C SER A 269 -9.23 -15.61 4.47
N PHE A 270 -10.22 -14.71 4.49
CA PHE A 270 -10.78 -14.07 3.30
C PHE A 270 -10.61 -12.55 3.28
N GLY A 271 -9.71 -12.03 4.13
CA GLY A 271 -9.22 -10.64 4.07
C GLY A 271 -10.05 -9.63 4.82
N GLN A 272 -10.78 -10.01 5.85
CA GLN A 272 -11.52 -9.10 6.73
C GLN A 272 -10.97 -9.11 8.15
N ASN A 273 -11.29 -8.06 8.93
CA ASN A 273 -10.89 -7.89 10.32
C ASN A 273 -9.38 -7.71 10.54
N TYR A 274 -8.66 -7.24 9.53
CA TYR A 274 -7.29 -6.74 9.62
C TYR A 274 -7.00 -5.79 8.47
N ASN A 275 -6.01 -4.90 8.64
CA ASN A 275 -5.70 -3.89 7.65
C ASN A 275 -4.26 -4.00 7.15
N VAL A 276 -4.10 -3.75 5.86
CA VAL A 276 -2.82 -3.70 5.14
C VAL A 276 -2.79 -2.52 4.18
N THR A 277 -1.62 -2.17 3.67
CA THR A 277 -1.48 -1.18 2.60
C THR A 277 -1.61 -1.82 1.21
N MET A 278 -1.87 -1.00 0.19
CA MET A 278 -1.95 -1.48 -1.20
C MET A 278 -0.61 -2.09 -1.65
N ILE A 279 0.53 -1.48 -1.27
CA ILE A 279 1.85 -2.00 -1.62
C ILE A 279 2.13 -3.36 -0.98
N GLN A 280 1.67 -3.60 0.26
CA GLN A 280 1.79 -4.92 0.89
C GLN A 280 1.01 -5.98 0.12
N VAL A 281 -0.25 -5.68 -0.28
CA VAL A 281 -1.07 -6.61 -1.08
C VAL A 281 -0.42 -6.88 -2.43
N ALA A 282 0.05 -5.86 -3.13
CA ALA A 282 0.69 -6.01 -4.44
C ALA A 282 1.95 -6.88 -4.36
N SER A 283 2.83 -6.63 -3.38
CA SER A 283 4.06 -7.42 -3.18
C SER A 283 3.76 -8.87 -2.81
N ALA A 284 2.81 -9.10 -1.92
CA ALA A 284 2.40 -10.43 -1.50
C ALA A 284 1.75 -11.22 -2.66
N PHE A 285 0.85 -10.58 -3.42
CA PHE A 285 0.23 -11.21 -4.58
C PHE A 285 1.24 -11.50 -5.70
N SER A 286 2.21 -10.61 -5.92
CA SER A 286 3.30 -10.82 -6.87
C SER A 286 4.07 -12.10 -6.54
N ALA A 287 4.36 -12.36 -5.26
CA ALA A 287 5.02 -13.60 -4.85
C ALA A 287 4.17 -14.86 -5.16
N CYS A 288 2.85 -14.77 -5.11
CA CYS A 288 1.97 -15.90 -5.46
C CYS A 288 2.03 -16.25 -6.96
N VAL A 289 2.33 -15.30 -7.85
CA VAL A 289 2.26 -15.49 -9.31
C VAL A 289 3.63 -15.63 -9.99
N ASN A 290 4.73 -15.39 -9.25
CA ASN A 290 6.10 -15.43 -9.80
C ASN A 290 6.92 -16.66 -9.36
N GLY A 291 6.28 -17.67 -8.77
CA GLY A 291 6.95 -18.87 -8.28
C GLY A 291 7.42 -18.79 -6.82
N GLY A 292 6.87 -17.86 -6.02
CA GLY A 292 7.10 -17.77 -4.57
C GLY A 292 8.19 -16.79 -4.14
N TYR A 293 8.69 -15.95 -5.03
CA TYR A 293 9.73 -14.98 -4.71
C TYR A 293 9.14 -13.63 -4.27
N TYR A 294 9.44 -13.22 -3.04
CA TYR A 294 9.06 -11.90 -2.54
C TYR A 294 10.16 -10.88 -2.90
N TYR A 295 9.86 -9.99 -3.83
CA TYR A 295 10.74 -8.87 -4.18
C TYR A 295 10.38 -7.63 -3.38
N LYS A 296 11.39 -6.91 -2.89
CA LYS A 296 11.21 -5.61 -2.25
C LYS A 296 10.72 -4.60 -3.29
N PRO A 297 9.55 -3.95 -3.08
CA PRO A 297 9.08 -2.94 -4.01
C PRO A 297 10.00 -1.71 -3.99
N HIS A 298 10.20 -1.10 -5.16
CA HIS A 298 11.05 0.09 -5.29
C HIS A 298 10.65 0.95 -6.49
N VAL A 299 10.92 2.25 -6.40
CA VAL A 299 10.67 3.24 -7.46
C VAL A 299 11.95 3.79 -8.07
N VAL A 300 13.11 3.47 -7.52
CA VAL A 300 14.41 3.85 -8.08
C VAL A 300 15.13 2.62 -8.60
N LYS A 301 15.41 2.64 -9.89
CA LYS A 301 16.11 1.56 -10.61
C LYS A 301 17.60 1.61 -10.35
N LYS A 302 18.20 2.80 -10.41
CA LYS A 302 19.62 3.04 -10.18
C LYS A 302 19.93 4.50 -9.94
N ILE A 303 21.08 4.73 -9.31
CA ILE A 303 21.74 6.02 -9.15
C ILE A 303 22.85 6.09 -10.18
N LEU A 304 22.98 7.21 -10.87
CA LEU A 304 24.02 7.47 -11.88
C LEU A 304 24.89 8.59 -11.36
N ASP A 305 26.21 8.38 -11.43
CA ASP A 305 27.19 9.42 -11.09
C ASP A 305 27.06 10.63 -12.03
N SER A 306 27.33 11.82 -11.49
CA SER A 306 27.30 13.09 -12.22
C SER A 306 28.42 13.21 -13.24
#